data_8a5cbc3a2c9fcc61840f5c317867d5dd
#
_entry.id   8a5cbc3a2c9fcc61840f5c317867d5dd
#
_cell.length_a   1.000
_cell.length_b   1.000
_cell.length_c   1.000
_cell.angle_alpha   90.00
_cell.angle_beta   90.00
_cell.angle_gamma   90.00
#
_symmetry.space_group_name_H-M   'P 1'
#
loop_
_entity.id
_entity.type
_entity.pdbx_description
1 polymer ?
#
loop_
_entity_poly.entity_id
_entity_poly.type
_entity_poly.pdbx_seq_one_letter_code
_entity_poly.pdbx_strand_id
1 'polypeptide(L)'
;DKIELEVTKHWEDNSNINGKRPISIKYLVSGNNKTKEEIVTGNTTTDENWNYKFTDLPKYDSQGNEIVYTIDEQEVTPGDLKFYNKSITGLNIVNTFHVPDERISVNVSKHWEDNNNINGKRPESIKYVLTGEGNVTEQVVTGNTTSDTDWNYTFANLPKYNSQGNEIIYTIEEQETNQNDLKFYVKQANGNYKNGFNMVNTFKVPLETVDISVNKHWVDDNNANG
;
A
#
# COMPACT_ATOMS: atom_id res chain seq x y z
N ASP A 1 -32.21 0.76 -44.42
CA ASP A 1 -32.29 1.85 -43.46
C ASP A 1 -31.15 1.76 -42.46
N LYS A 2 -30.67 2.92 -41.99
CA LYS A 2 -29.64 3.06 -40.99
C LYS A 2 -30.13 3.91 -39.82
N ILE A 3 -29.55 3.71 -38.65
CA ILE A 3 -29.81 4.47 -37.41
C ILE A 3 -28.54 5.00 -36.82
N GLU A 4 -28.69 5.94 -35.91
CA GLU A 4 -27.64 6.48 -35.06
C GLU A 4 -27.97 6.14 -33.60
N LEU A 5 -26.92 5.83 -32.79
CA LEU A 5 -27.03 5.61 -31.37
C LEU A 5 -26.04 6.51 -30.63
N GLU A 6 -26.53 7.34 -29.72
CA GLU A 6 -25.70 8.20 -28.89
C GLU A 6 -25.49 7.53 -27.52
N VAL A 7 -24.23 7.21 -27.25
CA VAL A 7 -23.80 6.73 -25.92
C VAL A 7 -23.52 7.96 -25.06
N THR A 8 -24.17 8.01 -23.89
CA THR A 8 -23.91 9.06 -22.89
C THR A 8 -23.07 8.49 -21.77
N LYS A 9 -22.17 9.31 -21.24
CA LYS A 9 -21.24 8.93 -20.18
C LYS A 9 -21.29 9.90 -19.01
N HIS A 10 -21.33 9.33 -17.82
CA HIS A 10 -21.26 10.08 -16.57
C HIS A 10 -20.24 9.46 -15.61
N TRP A 11 -19.47 10.31 -14.91
CA TRP A 11 -18.50 9.93 -13.90
C TRP A 11 -18.95 10.44 -12.51
N GLU A 12 -19.22 9.50 -11.62
CA GLU A 12 -19.51 9.79 -10.23
C GLU A 12 -18.24 9.67 -9.40
N ASP A 13 -17.34 10.66 -9.53
CA ASP A 13 -16.00 10.69 -8.94
C ASP A 13 -15.59 12.06 -8.40
N ASN A 14 -16.58 12.93 -8.18
CA ASN A 14 -16.39 14.27 -7.67
C ASN A 14 -15.37 15.08 -8.49
N SER A 15 -15.59 15.14 -9.80
CA SER A 15 -14.70 15.80 -10.78
C SER A 15 -13.28 15.24 -10.76
N ASN A 16 -13.16 13.92 -10.61
CA ASN A 16 -11.88 13.20 -10.56
C ASN A 16 -10.93 13.68 -9.44
N ILE A 17 -11.48 14.05 -8.28
CA ILE A 17 -10.68 14.55 -7.15
C ILE A 17 -9.56 13.59 -6.73
N ASN A 18 -9.75 12.29 -6.98
CA ASN A 18 -8.78 11.23 -6.67
C ASN A 18 -7.76 10.98 -7.79
N GLY A 19 -7.90 11.64 -8.94
CA GLY A 19 -7.00 11.50 -10.09
C GLY A 19 -6.97 10.10 -10.71
N LYS A 20 -8.09 9.35 -10.68
CA LYS A 20 -8.18 7.96 -11.16
C LYS A 20 -8.92 7.79 -12.48
N ARG A 21 -9.55 8.85 -13.00
CA ARG A 21 -10.24 8.80 -14.29
C ARG A 21 -9.22 8.55 -15.42
N PRO A 22 -9.43 7.55 -16.30
CA PRO A 22 -8.53 7.29 -17.42
C PRO A 22 -8.56 8.45 -18.42
N ILE A 23 -7.58 8.49 -19.31
CA ILE A 23 -7.53 9.46 -20.42
C ILE A 23 -8.52 9.06 -21.53
N SER A 24 -8.73 7.76 -21.73
CA SER A 24 -9.59 7.21 -22.77
C SER A 24 -10.27 5.92 -22.33
N ILE A 25 -11.42 5.65 -22.93
CA ILE A 25 -12.18 4.41 -22.78
C ILE A 25 -12.59 3.91 -24.16
N LYS A 26 -12.95 2.64 -24.24
CA LYS A 26 -13.45 2.04 -25.49
C LYS A 26 -14.92 1.69 -25.34
N TYR A 27 -15.75 2.21 -26.23
CA TYR A 27 -17.13 1.81 -26.36
C TYR A 27 -17.30 0.69 -27.37
N LEU A 28 -18.21 -0.23 -27.07
CA LEU A 28 -18.63 -1.29 -27.96
C LEU A 28 -20.14 -1.17 -28.17
N VAL A 29 -20.57 -1.17 -29.41
CA VAL A 29 -21.97 -1.33 -29.80
C VAL A 29 -22.13 -2.67 -30.50
N SER A 30 -22.99 -3.52 -29.98
CA SER A 30 -23.20 -4.86 -30.50
C SER A 30 -24.66 -5.08 -30.88
N GLY A 31 -24.89 -5.62 -32.09
CA GLY A 31 -26.20 -6.00 -32.61
C GLY A 31 -26.07 -6.97 -33.76
N ASN A 32 -27.00 -7.93 -33.89
CA ASN A 32 -27.00 -8.95 -34.93
C ASN A 32 -25.64 -9.66 -35.12
N ASN A 33 -25.02 -10.10 -34.03
CA ASN A 33 -23.71 -10.77 -33.98
C ASN A 33 -22.55 -9.96 -34.56
N LYS A 34 -22.69 -8.63 -34.66
CA LYS A 34 -21.63 -7.70 -35.06
C LYS A 34 -21.36 -6.70 -33.95
N THR A 35 -20.11 -6.34 -33.80
CA THR A 35 -19.66 -5.31 -32.84
C THR A 35 -18.91 -4.22 -33.59
N LYS A 36 -19.24 -2.98 -33.27
CA LYS A 36 -18.51 -1.77 -33.70
C LYS A 36 -17.88 -1.15 -32.47
N GLU A 37 -16.61 -0.81 -32.55
CA GLU A 37 -15.83 -0.28 -31.43
C GLU A 37 -15.37 1.15 -31.73
N GLU A 38 -15.24 1.95 -30.66
CA GLU A 38 -14.68 3.30 -30.74
C GLU A 38 -13.92 3.65 -29.45
N ILE A 39 -12.74 4.26 -29.60
CA ILE A 39 -11.96 4.77 -28.47
C ILE A 39 -12.26 6.26 -28.33
N VAL A 40 -12.76 6.63 -27.17
CA VAL A 40 -13.14 8.01 -26.84
C VAL A 40 -12.16 8.57 -25.81
N THR A 41 -11.66 9.77 -26.10
CA THR A 41 -10.82 10.56 -25.18
C THR A 41 -11.64 11.75 -24.70
N GLY A 42 -11.84 11.85 -23.41
CA GLY A 42 -12.67 12.89 -22.81
C GLY A 42 -11.91 13.80 -21.85
N ASN A 43 -12.63 14.75 -21.26
CA ASN A 43 -12.09 15.62 -20.24
C ASN A 43 -11.91 14.83 -18.91
N THR A 44 -10.75 14.91 -18.29
CA THR A 44 -10.47 14.15 -17.07
C THR A 44 -11.09 14.72 -15.80
N THR A 45 -11.71 15.91 -15.87
CA THR A 45 -12.34 16.58 -14.70
C THR A 45 -13.83 16.86 -14.88
N THR A 46 -14.33 16.82 -16.11
CA THR A 46 -15.76 16.99 -16.44
C THR A 46 -16.26 15.80 -17.23
N ASP A 47 -17.56 15.74 -17.53
CA ASP A 47 -18.13 14.72 -18.41
C ASP A 47 -18.08 15.11 -19.91
N GLU A 48 -17.45 16.24 -20.22
CA GLU A 48 -17.32 16.71 -21.59
C GLU A 48 -16.47 15.76 -22.43
N ASN A 49 -16.89 15.59 -23.69
CA ASN A 49 -16.24 14.78 -24.73
C ASN A 49 -16.19 13.27 -24.42
N TRP A 50 -16.94 12.78 -23.44
CA TRP A 50 -17.08 11.35 -23.18
C TRP A 50 -18.25 10.70 -23.91
N ASN A 51 -19.22 11.50 -24.37
CA ASN A 51 -20.32 11.01 -25.22
C ASN A 51 -19.82 10.63 -26.59
N TYR A 52 -20.45 9.62 -27.22
CA TYR A 52 -20.12 9.24 -28.60
C TYR A 52 -21.36 8.83 -29.36
N LYS A 53 -21.43 9.24 -30.62
CA LYS A 53 -22.51 8.89 -31.53
C LYS A 53 -22.02 7.89 -32.57
N PHE A 54 -22.51 6.67 -32.46
CA PHE A 54 -22.35 5.66 -33.50
C PHE A 54 -23.32 5.93 -34.62
N THR A 55 -22.79 6.08 -35.85
CA THR A 55 -23.57 6.32 -37.06
C THR A 55 -23.52 5.09 -37.97
N ASP A 56 -24.38 5.11 -39.01
CA ASP A 56 -24.43 4.10 -40.06
C ASP A 56 -24.72 2.67 -39.58
N LEU A 57 -25.40 2.51 -38.46
CA LEU A 57 -25.81 1.20 -37.95
C LEU A 57 -27.01 0.68 -38.73
N PRO A 58 -27.03 -0.60 -39.22
CA PRO A 58 -28.20 -1.18 -39.86
C PRO A 58 -29.41 -1.19 -38.94
N LYS A 59 -30.58 -0.74 -39.42
CA LYS A 59 -31.80 -0.82 -38.63
C LYS A 59 -32.38 -2.23 -38.60
N TYR A 60 -32.25 -2.97 -39.70
CA TYR A 60 -32.83 -4.30 -39.85
C TYR A 60 -31.75 -5.33 -40.21
N ASP A 61 -32.02 -6.56 -39.81
CA ASP A 61 -31.23 -7.73 -40.23
C ASP A 61 -31.57 -8.16 -41.68
N SER A 62 -30.94 -9.26 -42.14
CA SER A 62 -31.18 -9.79 -43.49
C SER A 62 -32.57 -10.40 -43.67
N GLN A 63 -33.30 -10.65 -42.58
CA GLN A 63 -34.68 -11.18 -42.56
C GLN A 63 -35.73 -10.07 -42.41
N GLY A 64 -35.32 -8.80 -42.25
CA GLY A 64 -36.21 -7.67 -42.06
C GLY A 64 -36.63 -7.42 -40.62
N ASN A 65 -36.05 -8.09 -39.64
CA ASN A 65 -36.30 -7.84 -38.24
C ASN A 65 -35.48 -6.64 -37.75
N GLU A 66 -36.04 -5.83 -36.87
CA GLU A 66 -35.33 -4.72 -36.25
C GLU A 66 -34.21 -5.23 -35.33
N ILE A 67 -33.00 -4.65 -35.50
CA ILE A 67 -31.83 -5.02 -34.71
C ILE A 67 -31.87 -4.32 -33.37
N VAL A 68 -31.83 -5.11 -32.29
CA VAL A 68 -31.64 -4.61 -30.91
C VAL A 68 -30.13 -4.45 -30.66
N TYR A 69 -29.73 -3.23 -30.35
CA TYR A 69 -28.35 -2.90 -30.04
C TYR A 69 -28.13 -2.83 -28.54
N THR A 70 -26.97 -3.32 -28.09
CA THR A 70 -26.46 -3.17 -26.72
C THR A 70 -25.15 -2.40 -26.73
N ILE A 71 -24.84 -1.72 -25.64
CA ILE A 71 -23.54 -1.04 -25.45
C ILE A 71 -22.76 -1.69 -24.32
N ASP A 72 -21.44 -1.56 -24.41
CA ASP A 72 -20.51 -1.86 -23.35
C ASP A 72 -19.36 -0.86 -23.34
N GLU A 73 -18.67 -0.78 -22.24
CA GLU A 73 -17.46 0.00 -22.04
C GLU A 73 -16.32 -0.92 -21.59
N GLN A 74 -15.17 -0.73 -22.18
CA GLN A 74 -13.94 -1.42 -21.81
C GLN A 74 -12.81 -0.43 -21.55
N GLU A 75 -11.86 -0.85 -20.72
CA GLU A 75 -10.60 -0.13 -20.57
C GLU A 75 -9.75 -0.23 -21.82
N VAL A 76 -8.99 0.82 -22.12
CA VAL A 76 -8.00 0.84 -23.22
C VAL A 76 -6.70 0.23 -22.74
N THR A 77 -6.25 0.60 -21.55
CA THR A 77 -5.10 0.02 -20.88
C THR A 77 -5.56 -0.85 -19.71
N PRO A 78 -5.07 -2.10 -19.56
CA PRO A 78 -5.44 -2.97 -18.44
C PRO A 78 -5.27 -2.29 -17.08
N GLY A 79 -6.32 -2.26 -16.28
CA GLY A 79 -6.36 -1.65 -14.95
C GLY A 79 -6.77 -0.19 -14.89
N ASP A 80 -7.03 0.47 -16.03
CA ASP A 80 -7.46 1.87 -16.07
C ASP A 80 -8.81 2.11 -15.37
N LEU A 81 -9.72 1.14 -15.41
CA LEU A 81 -11.04 1.22 -14.78
C LEU A 81 -11.15 0.49 -13.44
N LYS A 82 -10.06 0.00 -12.87
CA LYS A 82 -10.11 -0.76 -11.61
C LYS A 82 -10.64 0.02 -10.40
N PHE A 83 -10.62 1.35 -10.46
CA PHE A 83 -11.18 2.22 -9.42
C PHE A 83 -12.62 2.64 -9.71
N TYR A 84 -13.31 1.98 -10.64
CA TYR A 84 -14.67 2.33 -11.03
C TYR A 84 -15.59 1.12 -11.10
N ASN A 85 -16.75 1.27 -10.50
CA ASN A 85 -17.88 0.39 -10.70
C ASN A 85 -18.70 0.94 -11.87
N LYS A 86 -18.84 0.14 -12.94
CA LYS A 86 -19.60 0.48 -14.13
C LYS A 86 -21.07 0.06 -14.00
N SER A 87 -21.98 0.94 -14.38
CA SER A 87 -23.40 0.66 -14.53
C SER A 87 -23.87 1.11 -15.92
N ILE A 88 -24.69 0.30 -16.59
CA ILE A 88 -25.23 0.60 -17.92
C ILE A 88 -26.75 0.51 -17.88
N THR A 89 -27.43 1.57 -18.31
CA THR A 89 -28.89 1.62 -18.44
C THR A 89 -29.25 2.20 -19.80
N GLY A 90 -29.77 1.34 -20.69
CA GLY A 90 -30.01 1.73 -22.09
C GLY A 90 -28.69 2.10 -22.78
N LEU A 91 -28.56 3.36 -23.20
CA LEU A 91 -27.36 3.92 -23.83
C LEU A 91 -26.54 4.83 -22.88
N ASN A 92 -26.87 4.82 -21.58
CA ASN A 92 -26.19 5.60 -20.57
C ASN A 92 -25.22 4.72 -19.77
N ILE A 93 -23.97 5.13 -19.67
CA ILE A 93 -22.93 4.47 -18.88
C ILE A 93 -22.50 5.39 -17.73
N VAL A 94 -22.56 4.86 -16.52
CA VAL A 94 -22.12 5.55 -15.31
C VAL A 94 -20.97 4.78 -14.67
N ASN A 95 -19.87 5.49 -14.40
CA ASN A 95 -18.74 4.96 -13.63
C ASN A 95 -18.66 5.65 -12.28
N THR A 96 -18.90 4.90 -11.23
CA THR A 96 -18.84 5.38 -9.83
C THR A 96 -17.49 5.01 -9.22
N PHE A 97 -16.78 6.00 -8.68
CA PHE A 97 -15.49 5.77 -8.04
C PHE A 97 -15.65 4.85 -6.81
N HIS A 98 -14.76 3.87 -6.70
CA HIS A 98 -14.60 3.03 -5.53
C HIS A 98 -13.14 2.64 -5.37
N VAL A 99 -12.72 2.37 -4.14
CA VAL A 99 -11.38 1.84 -3.87
C VAL A 99 -11.45 0.31 -3.82
N PRO A 100 -10.65 -0.41 -4.63
CA PRO A 100 -10.61 -1.87 -4.55
C PRO A 100 -10.13 -2.34 -3.17
N ASP A 101 -10.77 -3.38 -2.62
CA ASP A 101 -10.32 -4.02 -1.38
C ASP A 101 -9.16 -4.99 -1.66
N GLU A 102 -8.06 -4.44 -2.19
CA GLU A 102 -6.83 -5.18 -2.38
C GLU A 102 -6.01 -5.19 -1.09
N ARG A 103 -5.47 -6.35 -0.75
CA ARG A 103 -4.68 -6.57 0.46
C ARG A 103 -3.26 -7.02 0.12
N ILE A 104 -2.31 -6.60 0.95
CA ILE A 104 -0.90 -6.98 0.83
C ILE A 104 -0.38 -7.56 2.13
N SER A 105 0.80 -8.18 2.05
CA SER A 105 1.58 -8.61 3.20
C SER A 105 2.94 -7.92 3.18
N VAL A 106 3.42 -7.53 4.35
CA VAL A 106 4.76 -6.95 4.54
C VAL A 106 5.60 -7.91 5.36
N ASN A 107 6.66 -8.42 4.76
CA ASN A 107 7.60 -9.34 5.42
C ASN A 107 8.69 -8.55 6.13
N VAL A 108 9.04 -9.03 7.33
CA VAL A 108 10.16 -8.52 8.13
C VAL A 108 11.10 -9.68 8.42
N SER A 109 12.33 -9.59 7.97
CA SER A 109 13.42 -10.49 8.34
C SER A 109 14.32 -9.82 9.38
N LYS A 110 14.93 -10.65 10.23
CA LYS A 110 15.83 -10.20 11.29
C LYS A 110 17.21 -10.81 11.13
N HIS A 111 18.22 -9.98 11.32
CA HIS A 111 19.60 -10.42 11.38
C HIS A 111 20.32 -9.81 12.60
N TRP A 112 21.06 -10.65 13.35
CA TRP A 112 21.87 -10.24 14.48
C TRP A 112 23.34 -10.40 14.14
N GLU A 113 24.06 -9.29 14.08
CA GLU A 113 25.52 -9.27 13.91
C GLU A 113 26.20 -9.25 15.28
N ASP A 114 26.20 -10.41 15.98
CA ASP A 114 26.68 -10.53 17.36
C ASP A 114 27.34 -11.89 17.66
N ASN A 115 27.82 -12.60 16.62
CA ASN A 115 28.47 -13.89 16.76
C ASN A 115 27.61 -14.94 17.51
N ASN A 116 26.36 -15.12 17.07
CA ASN A 116 25.40 -16.03 17.69
C ASN A 116 25.20 -15.75 19.20
N ASN A 117 25.07 -14.46 19.55
CA ASN A 117 24.85 -14.02 20.93
C ASN A 117 25.98 -14.44 21.91
N ILE A 118 27.24 -14.48 21.43
CA ILE A 118 28.37 -14.89 22.29
C ILE A 118 28.47 -14.07 23.57
N ASN A 119 28.01 -12.82 23.55
CA ASN A 119 28.02 -11.89 24.68
C ASN A 119 26.77 -12.01 25.59
N GLY A 120 25.80 -12.87 25.23
CA GLY A 120 24.56 -13.08 25.99
C GLY A 120 23.70 -11.81 26.14
N LYS A 121 23.67 -10.92 25.11
CA LYS A 121 22.99 -9.62 25.19
C LYS A 121 21.74 -9.51 24.30
N ARG A 122 21.41 -10.55 23.51
CA ARG A 122 20.13 -10.54 22.80
C ARG A 122 18.97 -10.53 23.79
N PRO A 123 17.95 -9.69 23.57
CA PRO A 123 16.75 -9.70 24.40
C PRO A 123 15.95 -11.00 24.20
N GLU A 124 14.98 -11.27 25.06
CA GLU A 124 14.04 -12.38 24.88
C GLU A 124 12.97 -12.06 23.82
N SER A 125 12.67 -10.77 23.63
CA SER A 125 11.68 -10.29 22.67
C SER A 125 12.01 -8.89 22.17
N ILE A 126 11.51 -8.58 20.99
CA ILE A 126 11.50 -7.24 20.36
C ILE A 126 10.09 -6.94 19.87
N LYS A 127 9.82 -5.68 19.62
CA LYS A 127 8.56 -5.25 19.04
C LYS A 127 8.79 -4.61 17.69
N TYR A 128 8.11 -5.10 16.66
CA TYR A 128 8.00 -4.43 15.37
C TYR A 128 6.80 -3.50 15.36
N VAL A 129 7.01 -2.28 14.88
CA VAL A 129 5.99 -1.25 14.71
C VAL A 129 5.89 -0.91 13.24
N LEU A 130 4.84 -1.36 12.58
CA LEU A 130 4.56 -1.07 11.18
C LEU A 130 3.59 0.11 11.12
N THR A 131 3.93 1.14 10.34
CA THR A 131 3.10 2.34 10.18
C THR A 131 2.76 2.57 8.71
N GLY A 132 1.48 2.80 8.41
CA GLY A 132 0.98 3.17 7.08
C GLY A 132 -0.18 4.15 7.20
N GLU A 133 -0.14 5.30 6.51
CA GLU A 133 -1.18 6.35 6.57
C GLU A 133 -1.54 6.76 8.02
N GLY A 134 -0.56 6.80 8.92
CA GLY A 134 -0.79 7.11 10.34
C GLY A 134 -1.39 5.97 11.17
N ASN A 135 -1.80 4.87 10.56
CA ASN A 135 -2.23 3.67 11.29
C ASN A 135 -1.01 2.86 11.72
N VAL A 136 -1.00 2.44 12.98
CA VAL A 136 0.09 1.70 13.59
C VAL A 136 -0.38 0.27 13.89
N THR A 137 0.41 -0.69 13.45
CA THR A 137 0.24 -2.11 13.79
C THR A 137 1.51 -2.61 14.47
N GLU A 138 1.38 -3.17 15.66
CA GLU A 138 2.49 -3.63 16.47
C GLU A 138 2.49 -5.16 16.57
N GLN A 139 3.70 -5.73 16.61
CA GLN A 139 3.89 -7.16 16.87
C GLN A 139 5.10 -7.38 17.75
N VAL A 140 4.89 -8.05 18.88
CA VAL A 140 5.98 -8.57 19.72
C VAL A 140 6.40 -9.92 19.18
N VAL A 141 7.70 -10.07 18.95
CA VAL A 141 8.33 -11.30 18.48
C VAL A 141 9.28 -11.81 19.55
N THR A 142 9.15 -13.08 19.89
CA THR A 142 10.04 -13.79 20.81
C THR A 142 10.83 -14.81 20.01
N GLY A 143 12.12 -14.68 19.97
CA GLY A 143 12.97 -15.53 19.15
C GLY A 143 13.97 -16.34 19.95
N ASN A 144 14.64 -17.26 19.27
CA ASN A 144 15.76 -17.99 19.82
C ASN A 144 16.97 -17.06 19.95
N THR A 145 17.66 -17.11 21.09
CA THR A 145 18.81 -16.24 21.35
C THR A 145 20.04 -16.56 20.48
N THR A 146 20.01 -17.64 19.70
CA THR A 146 21.12 -18.02 18.80
C THR A 146 20.71 -18.16 17.34
N SER A 147 19.41 -18.18 17.02
CA SER A 147 18.87 -18.24 15.64
C SER A 147 18.22 -16.92 15.26
N ASP A 148 18.40 -16.50 14.00
CA ASP A 148 17.78 -15.28 13.46
C ASP A 148 16.36 -15.53 12.91
N THR A 149 16.07 -16.75 12.47
CA THR A 149 14.81 -17.06 11.75
C THR A 149 13.57 -16.91 12.61
N ASP A 150 13.66 -17.17 13.90
CA ASP A 150 12.54 -17.08 14.84
C ASP A 150 12.10 -15.64 15.11
N TRP A 151 12.91 -14.67 14.70
CA TRP A 151 12.62 -13.23 14.83
C TRP A 151 11.91 -12.65 13.63
N ASN A 152 11.73 -13.44 12.54
CA ASN A 152 11.03 -12.99 11.35
C ASN A 152 9.53 -12.87 11.61
N TYR A 153 8.89 -11.93 10.92
CA TYR A 153 7.43 -11.77 11.00
C TYR A 153 6.83 -11.31 9.67
N THR A 154 5.58 -11.66 9.44
CA THR A 154 4.80 -11.19 8.29
C THR A 154 3.55 -10.48 8.78
N PHE A 155 3.46 -9.20 8.52
CA PHE A 155 2.21 -8.45 8.65
C PHE A 155 1.34 -8.77 7.46
N ALA A 156 0.22 -9.45 7.67
CA ALA A 156 -0.69 -9.89 6.61
C ALA A 156 -1.98 -9.07 6.59
N ASN A 157 -2.71 -9.16 5.47
CA ASN A 157 -4.03 -8.57 5.31
C ASN A 157 -4.06 -7.04 5.47
N LEU A 158 -2.98 -6.36 5.10
CA LEU A 158 -2.88 -4.91 5.15
C LEU A 158 -3.59 -4.27 3.96
N PRO A 159 -4.30 -3.13 4.12
CA PRO A 159 -4.85 -2.40 2.99
C PRO A 159 -3.75 -1.99 2.01
N LYS A 160 -3.99 -2.17 0.70
CA LYS A 160 -3.05 -1.69 -0.32
C LYS A 160 -3.25 -0.22 -0.64
N TYR A 161 -4.49 0.25 -0.58
CA TYR A 161 -4.87 1.61 -0.95
C TYR A 161 -5.51 2.34 0.23
N ASN A 162 -5.31 3.64 0.26
CA ASN A 162 -6.06 4.54 1.15
C ASN A 162 -7.44 4.88 0.55
N SER A 163 -8.23 5.69 1.25
CA SER A 163 -9.58 6.08 0.83
C SER A 163 -9.64 6.87 -0.49
N GLN A 164 -8.51 7.45 -0.94
CA GLN A 164 -8.38 8.16 -2.20
C GLN A 164 -7.88 7.23 -3.34
N GLY A 165 -7.66 5.93 -3.08
CA GLY A 165 -7.10 4.99 -4.05
C GLY A 165 -5.59 5.14 -4.28
N ASN A 166 -4.88 5.84 -3.40
CA ASN A 166 -3.42 5.90 -3.45
C ASN A 166 -2.81 4.73 -2.71
N GLU A 167 -1.72 4.18 -3.23
CA GLU A 167 -1.02 3.07 -2.59
C GLU A 167 -0.45 3.53 -1.25
N ILE A 168 -0.72 2.75 -0.18
CA ILE A 168 -0.21 3.04 1.16
C ILE A 168 1.26 2.64 1.22
N ILE A 169 2.09 3.59 1.64
CA ILE A 169 3.51 3.35 1.90
C ILE A 169 3.65 2.96 3.36
N TYR A 170 4.12 1.72 3.59
CA TYR A 170 4.40 1.22 4.94
C TYR A 170 5.86 1.43 5.31
N THR A 171 6.07 1.79 6.56
CA THR A 171 7.40 1.92 7.21
C THR A 171 7.46 1.03 8.42
N ILE A 172 8.67 0.61 8.82
CA ILE A 172 8.90 -0.28 9.95
C ILE A 172 9.89 0.35 10.94
N GLU A 173 9.65 0.11 12.23
CA GLU A 173 10.57 0.41 13.31
C GLU A 173 10.69 -0.82 14.22
N GLU A 174 11.88 -1.05 14.79
CA GLU A 174 12.10 -2.01 15.86
C GLU A 174 12.21 -1.28 17.19
N GLN A 175 11.44 -1.72 18.16
CA GLN A 175 11.47 -1.19 19.54
C GLN A 175 11.82 -2.28 20.54
N GLU A 176 12.41 -1.88 21.65
CA GLU A 176 12.62 -2.76 22.80
C GLU A 176 11.28 -3.03 23.52
N THR A 177 11.15 -4.23 24.07
CA THR A 177 9.98 -4.61 24.90
C THR A 177 10.18 -4.23 26.36
N ASN A 178 11.40 -4.26 26.85
CA ASN A 178 11.79 -3.76 28.17
C ASN A 178 12.86 -2.69 28.04
N GLN A 179 12.91 -1.78 28.97
CA GLN A 179 13.87 -0.68 28.98
C GLN A 179 15.32 -1.19 28.94
N ASN A 180 16.12 -0.65 28.02
CA ASN A 180 17.54 -0.99 27.80
C ASN A 180 17.83 -2.39 27.26
N ASP A 181 16.84 -3.15 26.80
CA ASP A 181 17.06 -4.46 26.20
C ASP A 181 17.95 -4.40 24.96
N LEU A 182 17.86 -3.30 24.18
CA LEU A 182 18.64 -3.10 22.96
C LEU A 182 19.81 -2.11 23.13
N LYS A 183 20.19 -1.74 24.34
CA LYS A 183 21.27 -0.76 24.57
C LYS A 183 22.65 -1.17 24.00
N PHE A 184 22.86 -2.48 23.83
CA PHE A 184 24.08 -3.03 23.24
C PHE A 184 24.01 -3.23 21.72
N TYR A 185 22.99 -2.66 21.06
CA TYR A 185 22.80 -2.86 19.64
C TYR A 185 22.58 -1.55 18.90
N VAL A 186 23.25 -1.42 17.75
CA VAL A 186 22.92 -0.42 16.74
C VAL A 186 21.94 -1.05 15.78
N LYS A 187 20.78 -0.44 15.60
CA LYS A 187 19.69 -0.93 14.76
C LYS A 187 19.76 -0.29 13.39
N GLN A 188 19.50 -1.07 12.34
CA GLN A 188 19.36 -0.61 10.97
C GLN A 188 18.18 -1.33 10.32
N ALA A 189 17.30 -0.57 9.65
CA ALA A 189 16.23 -1.10 8.81
C ALA A 189 16.57 -0.86 7.34
N ASN A 190 16.59 -1.92 6.54
CA ASN A 190 16.83 -1.90 5.11
C ASN A 190 15.63 -2.46 4.36
N GLY A 191 15.50 -2.13 3.07
CA GLY A 191 14.41 -2.63 2.24
C GLY A 191 13.19 -1.70 2.20
N ASN A 192 12.05 -2.25 1.82
CA ASN A 192 10.78 -1.52 1.74
C ASN A 192 9.59 -2.47 1.85
N TYR A 193 8.38 -1.93 1.98
CA TYR A 193 7.17 -2.73 2.16
C TYR A 193 6.82 -3.65 0.96
N LYS A 194 7.30 -3.37 -0.25
CA LYS A 194 7.03 -4.20 -1.44
C LYS A 194 7.90 -5.46 -1.49
N ASN A 195 9.16 -5.32 -1.08
CA ASN A 195 10.16 -6.38 -1.17
C ASN A 195 10.49 -7.01 0.20
N GLY A 196 9.91 -6.50 1.27
CA GLY A 196 10.20 -6.83 2.65
C GLY A 196 11.25 -5.93 3.27
N PHE A 197 11.25 -5.88 4.59
CA PHE A 197 12.25 -5.18 5.41
C PHE A 197 13.24 -6.18 5.97
N ASN A 198 14.50 -5.75 6.08
CA ASN A 198 15.55 -6.49 6.80
C ASN A 198 16.04 -5.64 7.98
N MET A 199 15.76 -6.10 9.19
CA MET A 199 16.15 -5.46 10.45
C MET A 199 17.49 -6.06 10.91
N VAL A 200 18.53 -5.23 10.93
CA VAL A 200 19.89 -5.64 11.34
C VAL A 200 20.24 -5.00 12.67
N ASN A 201 20.61 -5.81 13.65
CA ASN A 201 21.15 -5.36 14.93
C ASN A 201 22.61 -5.76 15.08
N THR A 202 23.49 -4.77 15.05
CA THR A 202 24.92 -4.97 15.20
C THR A 202 25.33 -4.74 16.65
N PHE A 203 25.99 -5.72 17.26
CA PHE A 203 26.46 -5.60 18.64
C PHE A 203 27.51 -4.48 18.79
N LYS A 204 27.28 -3.62 19.78
CA LYS A 204 28.19 -2.51 20.11
C LYS A 204 28.12 -2.24 21.62
N VAL A 205 29.27 -2.24 22.27
CA VAL A 205 29.37 -1.85 23.68
C VAL A 205 29.12 -0.35 23.81
N PRO A 206 28.16 0.11 24.62
CA PRO A 206 27.96 1.53 24.90
C PRO A 206 29.20 2.15 25.55
N LEU A 207 29.51 3.38 25.20
CA LEU A 207 30.52 4.15 25.91
C LEU A 207 29.84 4.81 27.13
N GLU A 208 29.88 4.12 28.25
CA GLU A 208 29.33 4.62 29.52
C GLU A 208 30.50 5.00 30.45
N THR A 209 30.39 6.10 31.20
CA THR A 209 31.32 6.55 32.20
C THR A 209 30.68 6.52 33.57
N VAL A 210 31.46 6.24 34.59
CA VAL A 210 31.04 6.29 35.99
C VAL A 210 31.91 7.28 36.76
N ASP A 211 31.31 8.04 37.63
CA ASP A 211 32.01 8.90 38.56
C ASP A 211 32.33 8.11 39.85
N ILE A 212 33.57 8.15 40.24
CA ILE A 212 34.02 7.50 41.50
C ILE A 212 34.42 8.61 42.46
N SER A 213 33.68 8.71 43.57
CA SER A 213 34.01 9.60 44.66
C SER A 213 34.79 8.87 45.74
N VAL A 214 35.90 9.41 46.14
CA VAL A 214 36.74 8.88 47.21
C VAL A 214 36.70 9.87 48.36
N ASN A 215 36.21 9.41 49.52
CA ASN A 215 36.30 10.18 50.76
C ASN A 215 37.46 9.70 51.61
N LYS A 216 38.31 10.66 52.00
CA LYS A 216 39.41 10.40 52.96
C LYS A 216 38.99 10.89 54.33
N HIS A 217 39.04 10.02 55.29
CA HIS A 217 38.91 10.39 56.73
C HIS A 217 40.23 10.18 57.42
N TRP A 218 40.67 11.23 58.10
CA TRP A 218 41.89 11.18 58.95
C TRP A 218 41.48 10.92 60.38
N VAL A 219 42.09 9.91 61.01
CA VAL A 219 41.95 9.59 62.39
C VAL A 219 43.31 9.90 63.04
N ASP A 220 43.57 11.16 63.23
CA ASP A 220 44.91 11.67 63.67
C ASP A 220 44.79 12.77 64.74
N ASP A 221 43.71 12.77 65.47
CA ASP A 221 43.44 13.73 66.55
C ASP A 221 43.61 15.21 66.09
N ASN A 222 43.03 15.54 64.91
CA ASN A 222 43.10 16.85 64.27
C ASN A 222 44.56 17.30 63.99
N ASN A 223 45.43 16.39 63.59
CA ASN A 223 46.82 16.63 63.31
C ASN A 223 47.62 17.15 64.53
N ALA A 224 47.26 16.72 65.70
CA ALA A 224 47.89 17.15 66.96
C ALA A 224 49.42 16.91 67.03
N ASN A 225 49.93 15.97 66.18
CA ASN A 225 51.35 15.63 66.13
C ASN A 225 52.13 16.27 64.97
N GLY A 226 51.52 17.14 64.17
CA GLY A 226 52.11 17.88 63.03
C GLY A 226 52.24 17.10 61.74
#